data_4595a8e0f40a0d007e79f52d44d9a5da
#
_entry.id   4595a8e0f40a0d007e79f52d44d9a5da
#
_cell.length_a   1.000
_cell.length_b   1.000
_cell.length_c   1.000
_cell.angle_alpha   90.00
_cell.angle_beta   90.00
_cell.angle_gamma   90.00
#
_symmetry.space_group_name_H-M   'P 1'
#
loop_
_entity.id
_entity.type
_entity.pdbx_description
1 polymer ?
#
loop_
_entity_poly.entity_id
_entity_poly.type
_entity_poly.pdbx_seq_one_letter_code
_entity_poly.pdbx_strand_id
1 'polypeptide(L)'
;MRIEKNLFLIGVPIFVPIALIYGWLTEWSEWVGFLGILLVGGLAGMIGFYLAFTGKRVGQRPEDRLDAEIHEGSGEQGHFSPWSWWPLVLGLSAATGFLGIAIGFWILYIGMGLAVIALVGWVFEYSRGYHAH
;
A
#
# COMPACT_ATOMS: atom_id res chain seq x y z
N MET A 1 -17.05 3.30 -4.32
CA MET A 1 -15.90 3.44 -5.24
C MET A 1 -15.87 4.74 -6.08
N ARG A 2 -16.98 5.43 -6.32
CA ARG A 2 -16.97 6.65 -7.15
C ARG A 2 -16.27 7.82 -6.45
N ILE A 3 -16.56 7.99 -5.17
CA ILE A 3 -16.00 9.07 -4.35
C ILE A 3 -14.51 8.83 -4.11
N GLU A 4 -14.15 7.63 -3.68
CA GLU A 4 -12.77 7.22 -3.41
C GLU A 4 -11.89 7.37 -4.66
N LYS A 5 -12.38 6.85 -5.80
CA LYS A 5 -11.69 7.01 -7.09
C LYS A 5 -11.41 8.48 -7.40
N ASN A 6 -12.42 9.35 -7.26
CA ASN A 6 -12.27 10.77 -7.58
C ASN A 6 -11.30 11.45 -6.61
N LEU A 7 -11.35 11.11 -5.32
CA LEU A 7 -10.44 11.62 -4.30
C LEU A 7 -8.97 11.35 -4.67
N PHE A 8 -8.65 10.11 -5.04
CA PHE A 8 -7.30 9.76 -5.41
C PHE A 8 -6.88 10.33 -6.77
N LEU A 9 -7.76 10.36 -7.76
CA LEU A 9 -7.45 10.94 -9.07
C LEU A 9 -7.20 12.46 -9.00
N ILE A 10 -7.87 13.19 -8.10
CA ILE A 10 -7.62 14.62 -7.86
C ILE A 10 -6.22 14.83 -7.25
N GLY A 11 -5.68 13.86 -6.54
CA GLY A 11 -4.31 13.95 -6.01
C GLY A 11 -3.25 14.17 -7.10
N VAL A 12 -3.42 13.58 -8.28
CA VAL A 12 -2.45 13.72 -9.38
C VAL A 12 -2.27 15.17 -9.83
N PRO A 13 -3.32 15.92 -10.23
CA PRO A 13 -3.20 17.31 -10.63
C PRO A 13 -2.84 18.27 -9.47
N ILE A 14 -2.85 17.79 -8.24
CA ILE A 14 -2.35 18.55 -7.07
C ILE A 14 -0.86 18.29 -6.89
N PHE A 15 -0.45 17.06 -6.73
CA PHE A 15 0.94 16.73 -6.36
C PHE A 15 1.94 16.89 -7.50
N VAL A 16 1.54 16.65 -8.75
CA VAL A 16 2.46 16.80 -9.89
C VAL A 16 2.88 18.28 -10.09
N PRO A 17 1.97 19.26 -10.11
CA PRO A 17 2.37 20.67 -10.15
C PRO A 17 3.19 21.11 -8.93
N ILE A 18 2.85 20.64 -7.74
CA ILE A 18 3.63 20.96 -6.52
C ILE A 18 5.05 20.44 -6.65
N ALA A 19 5.25 19.21 -7.15
CA ALA A 19 6.57 18.67 -7.41
C ALA A 19 7.37 19.53 -8.40
N LEU A 20 6.75 19.96 -9.49
CA LEU A 20 7.37 20.83 -10.48
C LEU A 20 7.75 22.20 -9.91
N ILE A 21 6.86 22.82 -9.13
CA ILE A 21 7.11 24.08 -8.44
C ILE A 21 8.28 23.92 -7.45
N TYR A 22 8.28 22.83 -6.67
CA TYR A 22 9.37 22.54 -5.75
C TYR A 22 10.71 22.38 -6.48
N GLY A 23 10.75 21.61 -7.58
CA GLY A 23 11.94 21.48 -8.39
C GLY A 23 12.44 22.80 -8.94
N TRP A 24 11.54 23.68 -9.40
CA TRP A 24 11.89 25.00 -9.89
C TRP A 24 12.43 25.91 -8.80
N LEU A 25 11.78 25.94 -7.62
CA LEU A 25 12.21 26.77 -6.47
C LEU A 25 13.57 26.34 -5.90
N THR A 26 13.90 25.06 -5.99
CA THR A 26 15.20 24.50 -5.53
C THR A 26 16.26 24.47 -6.64
N GLU A 27 15.99 25.09 -7.79
CA GLU A 27 16.90 25.07 -8.95
C GLU A 27 17.32 23.65 -9.34
N TRP A 28 16.45 22.67 -9.14
CA TRP A 28 16.67 21.24 -9.38
C TRP A 28 17.84 20.64 -8.60
N SER A 29 18.27 21.29 -7.53
CA SER A 29 19.36 20.80 -6.67
C SER A 29 18.90 19.72 -5.70
N GLU A 30 17.64 19.70 -5.33
CA GLU A 30 17.07 18.77 -4.34
C GLU A 30 16.18 17.69 -4.97
N TRP A 31 16.80 16.72 -5.61
CA TRP A 31 16.09 15.63 -6.28
C TRP A 31 15.25 14.76 -5.35
N VAL A 32 15.67 14.60 -4.08
CA VAL A 32 14.95 13.76 -3.11
C VAL A 32 13.57 14.32 -2.82
N GLY A 33 13.48 15.64 -2.57
CA GLY A 33 12.19 16.30 -2.34
C GLY A 33 11.29 16.28 -3.57
N PHE A 34 11.85 16.60 -4.74
CA PHE A 34 11.13 16.56 -6.00
C PHE A 34 10.54 15.17 -6.30
N LEU A 35 11.38 14.13 -6.27
CA LEU A 35 10.94 12.76 -6.52
C LEU A 35 9.98 12.27 -5.45
N GLY A 36 10.18 12.63 -4.18
CA GLY A 36 9.27 12.28 -3.09
C GLY A 36 7.86 12.79 -3.35
N ILE A 37 7.69 14.07 -3.68
CA ILE A 37 6.39 14.67 -3.98
C ILE A 37 5.79 14.08 -5.26
N LEU A 38 6.60 13.86 -6.28
CA LEU A 38 6.15 13.25 -7.53
C LEU A 38 5.63 11.83 -7.32
N LEU A 39 6.31 11.04 -6.48
CA LEU A 39 5.89 9.67 -6.13
C LEU A 39 4.59 9.64 -5.32
N VAL A 40 4.30 10.65 -4.50
CA VAL A 40 2.98 10.78 -3.85
C VAL A 40 1.88 10.96 -4.89
N GLY A 41 2.12 11.80 -5.91
CA GLY A 41 1.21 11.92 -7.06
C GLY A 41 1.06 10.60 -7.83
N GLY A 42 2.15 9.89 -8.04
CA GLY A 42 2.16 8.56 -8.66
C GLY A 42 1.36 7.53 -7.85
N LEU A 43 1.51 7.51 -6.54
CA LEU A 43 0.73 6.66 -5.64
C LEU A 43 -0.76 6.95 -5.74
N ALA A 44 -1.14 8.23 -5.67
CA ALA A 44 -2.53 8.66 -5.83
C ALA A 44 -3.09 8.23 -7.20
N GLY A 45 -2.32 8.42 -8.27
CA GLY A 45 -2.69 7.99 -9.62
C GLY A 45 -2.90 6.49 -9.73
N MET A 46 -2.00 5.70 -9.16
CA MET A 46 -2.07 4.24 -9.17
C MET A 46 -3.32 3.74 -8.43
N ILE A 47 -3.58 4.26 -7.23
CA ILE A 47 -4.77 3.89 -6.45
C ILE A 47 -6.04 4.33 -7.19
N GLY A 48 -6.09 5.56 -7.69
CA GLY A 48 -7.24 6.08 -8.42
C GLY A 48 -7.52 5.29 -9.70
N PHE A 49 -6.49 4.91 -10.45
CA PHE A 49 -6.61 4.06 -11.63
C PHE A 49 -7.14 2.66 -11.27
N TYR A 50 -6.57 2.03 -10.23
CA TYR A 50 -7.02 0.74 -9.76
C TYR A 50 -8.50 0.76 -9.35
N LEU A 51 -8.91 1.76 -8.57
CA LEU A 51 -10.31 1.94 -8.17
C LEU A 51 -11.23 2.20 -9.36
N ALA A 52 -10.76 2.95 -10.37
CA ALA A 52 -11.51 3.18 -11.60
C ALA A 52 -11.76 1.89 -12.39
N PHE A 53 -10.71 1.08 -12.50
CA PHE A 53 -10.75 -0.19 -13.21
C PHE A 53 -11.61 -1.23 -12.48
N THR A 54 -11.41 -1.37 -11.18
CA THR A 54 -12.17 -2.29 -10.33
C THR A 54 -13.64 -1.88 -10.23
N GLY A 55 -13.92 -0.58 -10.09
CA GLY A 55 -15.29 -0.07 -10.03
C GLY A 55 -16.12 -0.34 -11.28
N LYS A 56 -15.49 -0.44 -12.47
CA LYS A 56 -16.18 -0.85 -13.71
C LYS A 56 -16.54 -2.33 -13.71
N ARG A 57 -15.76 -3.18 -13.04
CA ARG A 57 -15.99 -4.63 -12.98
C ARG A 57 -17.00 -5.02 -11.91
N VAL A 58 -16.89 -4.41 -10.75
CA VAL A 58 -17.73 -4.73 -9.57
C VAL A 58 -19.09 -4.04 -9.61
N GLY A 59 -19.19 -2.88 -10.29
CA GLY A 59 -20.40 -2.07 -10.29
C GLY A 59 -20.62 -1.28 -9.01
N GLN A 60 -21.86 -0.84 -8.78
CA GLN A 60 -22.22 -0.14 -7.54
C GLN A 60 -22.37 -1.14 -6.39
N ARG A 61 -21.66 -0.90 -5.31
CA ARG A 61 -21.83 -1.65 -4.06
C ARG A 61 -22.93 -1.01 -3.20
N PRO A 62 -23.52 -1.74 -2.25
CA PRO A 62 -24.47 -1.16 -1.30
C PRO A 62 -23.93 0.08 -0.59
N GLU A 63 -22.65 0.10 -0.24
CA GLU A 63 -21.97 1.23 0.45
C GLU A 63 -21.87 2.49 -0.42
N ASP A 64 -22.00 2.35 -1.73
CA ASP A 64 -21.94 3.48 -2.68
C ASP A 64 -23.32 4.15 -2.90
N ARG A 65 -24.38 3.59 -2.32
CA ARG A 65 -25.79 4.02 -2.50
C ARG A 65 -26.34 4.61 -1.20
N LEU A 66 -27.10 5.69 -1.34
CA LEU A 66 -27.77 6.34 -0.19
C LEU A 66 -29.08 5.63 0.22
N ASP A 67 -29.64 4.84 -0.68
CA ASP A 67 -30.89 4.10 -0.53
C ASP A 67 -30.67 2.62 -0.20
N ALA A 68 -29.42 2.21 0.03
CA ALA A 68 -29.11 0.82 0.38
C ALA A 68 -29.51 0.51 1.82
N GLU A 69 -30.05 -0.67 2.00
CA GLU A 69 -30.41 -1.18 3.32
C GLU A 69 -29.34 -2.11 3.88
N ILE A 70 -29.27 -2.22 5.21
CA ILE A 70 -28.22 -2.98 5.91
C ILE A 70 -28.20 -4.45 5.47
N HIS A 71 -29.34 -5.04 5.19
CA HIS A 71 -29.43 -6.44 4.77
C HIS A 71 -28.82 -6.70 3.38
N GLU A 72 -28.73 -5.69 2.50
CA GLU A 72 -28.12 -5.84 1.18
C GLU A 72 -26.61 -6.11 1.27
N GLY A 73 -25.97 -5.62 2.32
CA GLY A 73 -24.56 -5.90 2.62
C GLY A 73 -24.32 -7.10 3.54
N SER A 74 -25.38 -7.81 3.95
CA SER A 74 -25.25 -9.01 4.77
C SER A 74 -24.81 -10.21 3.93
N GLY A 75 -24.12 -11.16 4.57
CA GLY A 75 -23.68 -12.38 3.93
C GLY A 75 -22.17 -12.57 4.03
N GLU A 76 -21.65 -13.47 3.21
CA GLU A 76 -20.23 -13.80 3.20
C GLU A 76 -19.42 -12.68 2.56
N GLN A 77 -18.54 -12.04 3.34
CA GLN A 77 -17.72 -10.91 2.91
C GLN A 77 -16.37 -11.33 2.28
N GLY A 78 -16.18 -12.62 2.08
CA GLY A 78 -14.96 -13.21 1.54
C GLY A 78 -14.13 -13.95 2.59
N HIS A 79 -13.01 -14.48 2.14
CA HIS A 79 -12.08 -15.17 3.02
C HIS A 79 -11.10 -14.19 3.63
N PHE A 80 -11.02 -14.18 4.96
CA PHE A 80 -10.06 -13.38 5.71
C PHE A 80 -8.98 -14.29 6.27
N SER A 81 -7.74 -13.82 6.21
CA SER A 81 -6.61 -14.51 6.81
C SER A 81 -6.81 -14.66 8.32
N PRO A 82 -6.61 -15.86 8.88
CA PRO A 82 -6.61 -16.04 10.32
C PRO A 82 -5.45 -15.25 10.95
N TRP A 83 -5.39 -15.25 12.29
CA TRP A 83 -4.28 -14.61 12.99
C TRP A 83 -2.94 -15.23 12.60
N SER A 84 -1.89 -14.42 12.52
CA SER A 84 -0.54 -14.85 12.17
C SER A 84 0.51 -14.03 12.93
N TRP A 85 1.63 -14.67 13.27
CA TRP A 85 2.81 -14.02 13.85
C TRP A 85 3.80 -13.52 12.80
N TRP A 86 3.70 -13.97 11.55
CA TRP A 86 4.65 -13.64 10.49
C TRP A 86 4.71 -12.15 10.14
N PRO A 87 3.60 -11.39 10.11
CA PRO A 87 3.67 -9.95 9.92
C PRO A 87 4.49 -9.22 11.00
N LEU A 88 4.44 -9.69 12.26
CA LEU A 88 5.28 -9.15 13.33
C LEU A 88 6.77 -9.41 13.05
N VAL A 89 7.12 -10.64 12.64
CA VAL A 89 8.51 -10.99 12.31
C VAL A 89 8.99 -10.17 11.11
N LEU A 90 8.14 -9.96 10.10
CA LEU A 90 8.44 -9.11 8.96
C LEU A 90 8.65 -7.65 9.37
N GLY A 91 7.81 -7.14 10.27
CA GLY A 91 7.98 -5.79 10.84
C GLY A 91 9.28 -5.63 11.62
N LEU A 92 9.65 -6.62 12.41
CA LEU A 92 10.93 -6.64 13.13
C LEU A 92 12.13 -6.70 12.16
N SER A 93 12.02 -7.47 11.09
CA SER A 93 13.07 -7.52 10.06
C SER A 93 13.25 -6.18 9.35
N ALA A 94 12.15 -5.50 9.02
CA ALA A 94 12.18 -4.16 8.44
C ALA A 94 12.80 -3.15 9.40
N ALA A 95 12.40 -3.16 10.68
CA ALA A 95 12.97 -2.30 11.71
C ALA A 95 14.48 -2.52 11.86
N THR A 96 14.92 -3.78 11.87
CA THR A 96 16.35 -4.13 11.90
C THR A 96 17.07 -3.64 10.65
N GLY A 97 16.46 -3.76 9.49
CA GLY A 97 17.00 -3.26 8.22
C GLY A 97 17.20 -1.73 8.24
N PHE A 98 16.20 -0.97 8.66
CA PHE A 98 16.30 0.48 8.81
C PHE A 98 17.34 0.90 9.86
N LEU A 99 17.40 0.18 10.97
CA LEU A 99 18.44 0.39 11.99
C LEU A 99 19.84 0.17 11.40
N GLY A 100 19.97 -0.82 10.52
CA GLY A 100 21.20 -1.10 9.80
C GLY A 100 21.65 0.03 8.88
N ILE A 101 20.71 0.72 8.24
CA ILE A 101 21.02 1.92 7.44
C ILE A 101 21.52 3.05 8.33
N ALA A 102 20.99 3.19 9.55
CA ALA A 102 21.34 4.26 10.46
C ALA A 102 22.68 4.02 11.20
N ILE A 103 22.97 2.79 11.60
CA ILE A 103 24.12 2.44 12.46
C ILE A 103 25.25 1.78 11.66
N GLY A 104 24.91 0.82 10.78
CA GLY A 104 25.91 0.11 10.00
C GLY A 104 25.35 -1.07 9.23
N PHE A 105 25.83 -1.27 8.02
CA PHE A 105 25.29 -2.23 7.05
C PHE A 105 25.32 -3.71 7.51
N TRP A 106 26.16 -4.06 8.48
CA TRP A 106 26.17 -5.41 9.02
C TRP A 106 24.82 -5.80 9.67
N ILE A 107 24.14 -4.83 10.29
CA ILE A 107 22.78 -5.02 10.86
C ILE A 107 21.76 -5.17 9.72
N LEU A 108 21.92 -4.44 8.61
CA LEU A 108 21.06 -4.56 7.43
C LEU A 108 21.05 -6.00 6.90
N TYR A 109 22.18 -6.65 6.82
CA TYR A 109 22.27 -8.05 6.37
C TYR A 109 21.50 -9.00 7.29
N ILE A 110 21.51 -8.77 8.59
CA ILE A 110 20.70 -9.53 9.55
C ILE A 110 19.21 -9.29 9.28
N GLY A 111 18.81 -8.04 9.10
CA GLY A 111 17.42 -7.68 8.75
C GLY A 111 16.95 -8.34 7.46
N MET A 112 17.80 -8.36 6.42
CA MET A 112 17.49 -9.04 5.16
C MET A 112 17.30 -10.55 5.33
N GLY A 113 18.15 -11.21 6.10
CA GLY A 113 18.01 -12.64 6.40
C GLY A 113 16.71 -12.95 7.12
N LEU A 114 16.36 -12.15 8.14
CA LEU A 114 15.09 -12.27 8.84
C LEU A 114 13.88 -12.01 7.92
N ALA A 115 14.00 -11.04 7.00
CA ALA A 115 12.94 -10.74 6.03
C ALA A 115 12.65 -11.92 5.10
N VAL A 116 13.69 -12.60 4.62
CA VAL A 116 13.53 -13.80 3.78
C VAL A 116 12.80 -14.91 4.54
N ILE A 117 13.20 -15.17 5.78
CA ILE A 117 12.55 -16.17 6.64
C ILE A 117 11.08 -15.79 6.89
N ALA A 118 10.81 -14.52 7.21
CA ALA A 118 9.47 -14.03 7.47
C ALA A 118 8.56 -14.13 6.24
N LEU A 119 9.06 -13.76 5.06
CA LEU A 119 8.31 -13.86 3.81
C LEU A 119 7.99 -15.31 3.44
N VAL A 120 8.98 -16.18 3.53
CA VAL A 120 8.78 -17.62 3.26
C VAL A 120 7.76 -18.19 4.23
N GLY A 121 7.90 -17.92 5.54
CA GLY A 121 6.98 -18.41 6.55
C GLY A 121 5.56 -17.89 6.31
N TRP A 122 5.40 -16.61 6.02
CA TRP A 122 4.09 -15.99 5.79
C TRP A 122 3.40 -16.55 4.54
N VAL A 123 4.13 -16.66 3.42
CA VAL A 123 3.58 -17.21 2.18
C VAL A 123 3.18 -18.68 2.36
N PHE A 124 4.02 -19.48 3.03
CA PHE A 124 3.72 -20.90 3.22
C PHE A 124 2.59 -21.16 4.22
N GLU A 125 2.38 -20.29 5.19
CA GLU A 125 1.29 -20.40 6.17
C GLU A 125 -0.08 -20.50 5.51
N TYR A 126 -0.33 -19.74 4.44
CA TYR A 126 -1.59 -19.74 3.71
C TYR A 126 -1.60 -20.63 2.46
N SER A 127 -0.47 -21.19 2.09
CA SER A 127 -0.33 -22.07 0.95
C SER A 127 -0.27 -23.55 1.35
N ARG A 128 0.13 -23.83 2.57
CA ARG A 128 0.28 -25.21 3.10
C ARG A 128 -0.12 -25.26 4.58
N GLY A 129 -0.63 -26.41 5.00
CA GLY A 129 -0.97 -26.66 6.39
C GLY A 129 -2.42 -26.32 6.75
N TYR A 130 -2.66 -26.14 8.04
CA TYR A 130 -4.01 -25.99 8.60
C TYR A 130 -4.78 -24.75 8.09
N HIS A 131 -4.07 -23.71 7.70
CA HIS A 131 -4.64 -22.45 7.19
C HIS A 131 -4.54 -22.31 5.67
N ALA A 132 -4.24 -23.39 4.94
CA ALA A 132 -4.17 -23.37 3.48
C ALA A 132 -5.55 -23.08 2.87
N HIS A 133 -5.55 -22.26 1.86
CA HIS A 133 -6.73 -21.90 1.05
C HIS A 133 -6.61 -22.46 -0.36
#